data_03e8025a02aafbabdc1ddefc5f09c5aa
#
_entry.id   03e8025a02aafbabdc1ddefc5f09c5aa
#
_cell.length_a   1.000
_cell.length_b   1.000
_cell.length_c   1.000
_cell.angle_alpha   90.00
_cell.angle_beta   90.00
_cell.angle_gamma   90.00
#
_symmetry.space_group_name_H-M   'P 1'
#
loop_
_entity.id
_entity.type
_entity.pdbx_description
1 polymer ?
#
loop_
_entity_poly.entity_id
_entity_poly.type
_entity_poly.pdbx_seq_one_letter_code
_entity_poly.pdbx_strand_id
1 'polypeptide(L)'
;MGSEERQRLAQRAAWISLAATCVVVAVKLAGAALSGSISVLAEALQSILDVAMSAVVVWAVKVAAKPSDDDHPFGHSKAELLATAFQMLMALMVAGVIIWQAVPKLWAPTPIRPDWGLAAMGYAVVSNMIVAAWLRSTAKKTSATSLSGEAAHLVSDTMASVGILAGLLLYTFTQWTWIDPAAAILFTALGAVSVVKHIYQVV
;
A
#
# COMPACT_ATOMS: atom_id res chain seq x y z
N MET A 1 -32.58 -6.00 -4.72
CA MET A 1 -31.39 -6.76 -5.11
C MET A 1 -31.33 -8.02 -4.25
N GLY A 2 -31.30 -9.22 -4.85
CA GLY A 2 -31.23 -10.47 -4.12
C GLY A 2 -29.85 -10.69 -3.45
N SER A 3 -29.73 -11.64 -2.52
CA SER A 3 -28.47 -11.93 -1.83
C SER A 3 -27.34 -12.35 -2.81
N GLU A 4 -27.67 -13.20 -3.78
CA GLU A 4 -26.72 -13.65 -4.79
C GLU A 4 -26.24 -12.52 -5.72
N GLU A 5 -27.14 -11.62 -6.09
CA GLU A 5 -26.81 -10.47 -6.94
C GLU A 5 -25.86 -9.50 -6.22
N ARG A 6 -26.09 -9.27 -4.92
CA ARG A 6 -25.17 -8.47 -4.06
C ARG A 6 -23.80 -9.10 -3.98
N GLN A 7 -23.73 -10.41 -3.78
CA GLN A 7 -22.47 -11.14 -3.68
C GLN A 7 -21.68 -11.09 -4.99
N ARG A 8 -22.34 -11.31 -6.13
CA ARG A 8 -21.71 -11.20 -7.47
C ARG A 8 -21.20 -9.79 -7.74
N LEU A 9 -21.95 -8.76 -7.35
CA LEU A 9 -21.53 -7.37 -7.51
C LEU A 9 -20.31 -7.05 -6.63
N ALA A 10 -20.30 -7.52 -5.37
CA ALA A 10 -19.16 -7.34 -4.48
C ALA A 10 -17.90 -8.04 -5.01
N GLN A 11 -18.02 -9.28 -5.50
CA GLN A 11 -16.90 -10.00 -6.09
C GLN A 11 -16.34 -9.30 -7.33
N ARG A 12 -17.19 -8.84 -8.24
CA ARG A 12 -16.76 -8.06 -9.42
C ARG A 12 -16.04 -6.79 -9.02
N ALA A 13 -16.56 -6.09 -8.00
CA ALA A 13 -15.93 -4.88 -7.49
C ALA A 13 -14.53 -5.15 -6.91
N ALA A 14 -14.36 -6.24 -6.17
CA ALA A 14 -13.05 -6.63 -5.64
C ALA A 14 -12.04 -6.94 -6.76
N TRP A 15 -12.45 -7.68 -7.81
CA TRP A 15 -11.57 -7.98 -8.94
C TRP A 15 -11.17 -6.74 -9.74
N ILE A 16 -12.10 -5.79 -9.95
CA ILE A 16 -11.81 -4.53 -10.65
C ILE A 16 -10.85 -3.67 -9.81
N SER A 17 -11.06 -3.60 -8.48
CA SER A 17 -10.15 -2.92 -7.57
C SER A 17 -8.74 -3.52 -7.64
N LEU A 18 -8.61 -4.83 -7.54
CA LEU A 18 -7.32 -5.50 -7.64
C LEU A 18 -6.61 -5.21 -8.97
N ALA A 19 -7.33 -5.29 -10.09
CA ALA A 19 -6.76 -4.98 -11.39
C ALA A 19 -6.30 -3.51 -11.47
N ALA A 20 -7.09 -2.58 -10.97
CA ALA A 20 -6.74 -1.16 -10.93
C ALA A 20 -5.49 -0.92 -10.05
N THR A 21 -5.42 -1.56 -8.87
CA THR A 21 -4.25 -1.47 -7.97
C THR A 21 -3.00 -2.03 -8.64
N CYS A 22 -3.08 -3.16 -9.35
CA CYS A 22 -1.94 -3.69 -10.11
C CYS A 22 -1.44 -2.71 -11.18
N VAL A 23 -2.36 -2.01 -11.87
CA VAL A 23 -1.98 -0.98 -12.85
C VAL A 23 -1.31 0.21 -12.15
N VAL A 24 -1.85 0.68 -11.03
CA VAL A 24 -1.24 1.77 -10.24
C VAL A 24 0.17 1.40 -9.78
N VAL A 25 0.37 0.18 -9.28
CA VAL A 25 1.69 -0.34 -8.88
C VAL A 25 2.67 -0.34 -10.07
N ALA A 26 2.24 -0.82 -11.23
CA ALA A 26 3.07 -0.83 -12.42
C ALA A 26 3.47 0.59 -12.86
N VAL A 27 2.53 1.55 -12.81
CA VAL A 27 2.79 2.96 -13.12
C VAL A 27 3.74 3.59 -12.10
N LYS A 28 3.57 3.33 -10.80
CA LYS A 28 4.49 3.80 -9.74
C LYS A 28 5.91 3.26 -9.95
N LEU A 29 6.06 1.98 -10.28
CA LEU A 29 7.37 1.36 -10.58
C LEU A 29 8.03 1.99 -11.80
N ALA A 30 7.28 2.17 -12.88
CA ALA A 30 7.78 2.84 -14.08
C ALA A 30 8.19 4.29 -13.76
N GLY A 31 7.36 5.01 -13.02
CA GLY A 31 7.66 6.37 -12.57
C GLY A 31 8.92 6.44 -11.70
N ALA A 32 9.11 5.49 -10.78
CA ALA A 32 10.31 5.39 -9.96
C ALA A 32 11.58 5.15 -10.80
N ALA A 33 11.50 4.19 -11.73
CA ALA A 33 12.63 3.84 -12.60
C ALA A 33 13.03 4.99 -13.55
N LEU A 34 12.04 5.69 -14.11
CA LEU A 34 12.26 6.78 -15.06
C LEU A 34 12.65 8.10 -14.38
N SER A 35 12.12 8.37 -13.18
CA SER A 35 12.44 9.58 -12.42
C SER A 35 13.78 9.48 -11.65
N GLY A 36 14.18 8.29 -11.22
CA GLY A 36 15.27 8.09 -10.26
C GLY A 36 14.94 8.56 -8.85
N SER A 37 13.67 8.91 -8.57
CA SER A 37 13.18 9.39 -7.27
C SER A 37 13.11 8.23 -6.28
N ILE A 38 13.71 8.42 -5.11
CA ILE A 38 13.68 7.42 -4.04
C ILE A 38 12.36 7.45 -3.26
N SER A 39 11.68 8.60 -3.21
CA SER A 39 10.37 8.69 -2.58
C SER A 39 9.29 7.97 -3.41
N VAL A 40 9.34 8.09 -4.75
CA VAL A 40 8.44 7.34 -5.64
C VAL A 40 8.72 5.84 -5.57
N LEU A 41 10.00 5.44 -5.48
CA LEU A 41 10.39 4.04 -5.31
C LEU A 41 9.88 3.47 -3.98
N ALA A 42 10.00 4.23 -2.89
CA ALA A 42 9.49 3.85 -1.58
C ALA A 42 8.00 3.53 -1.61
N GLU A 43 7.22 4.42 -2.22
CA GLU A 43 5.77 4.26 -2.37
C GLU A 43 5.40 3.07 -3.28
N ALA A 44 6.16 2.86 -4.37
CA ALA A 44 5.97 1.71 -5.24
C ALA A 44 6.23 0.38 -4.52
N LEU A 45 7.31 0.29 -3.73
CA LEU A 45 7.65 -0.90 -2.95
C LEU A 45 6.61 -1.16 -1.85
N GLN A 46 6.12 -0.11 -1.18
CA GLN A 46 5.03 -0.23 -0.22
C GLN A 46 3.77 -0.81 -0.89
N SER A 47 3.38 -0.26 -2.04
CA SER A 47 2.19 -0.74 -2.77
C SER A 47 2.32 -2.20 -3.24
N ILE A 48 3.53 -2.65 -3.64
CA ILE A 48 3.79 -4.07 -3.95
C ILE A 48 3.59 -4.93 -2.71
N LEU A 49 4.15 -4.49 -1.58
CA LEU A 49 4.06 -5.22 -0.32
C LEU A 49 2.60 -5.38 0.10
N ASP A 50 1.80 -4.34 0.00
CA ASP A 50 0.39 -4.37 0.38
C ASP A 50 -0.42 -5.37 -0.46
N VAL A 51 -0.20 -5.39 -1.79
CA VAL A 51 -0.81 -6.39 -2.68
C VAL A 51 -0.37 -7.81 -2.34
N ALA A 52 0.93 -8.02 -2.13
CA ALA A 52 1.47 -9.35 -1.78
C ALA A 52 0.93 -9.84 -0.43
N MET A 53 0.89 -8.96 0.56
CA MET A 53 0.42 -9.32 1.90
C MET A 53 -1.09 -9.55 1.95
N SER A 54 -1.88 -8.86 1.13
CA SER A 54 -3.31 -9.14 0.98
C SER A 54 -3.55 -10.60 0.56
N ALA A 55 -2.74 -11.15 -0.33
CA ALA A 55 -2.81 -12.54 -0.72
C ALA A 55 -2.44 -13.50 0.44
N VAL A 56 -1.41 -13.16 1.23
CA VAL A 56 -1.00 -13.95 2.40
C VAL A 56 -2.09 -13.96 3.46
N VAL A 57 -2.73 -12.82 3.73
CA VAL A 57 -3.84 -12.72 4.70
C VAL A 57 -5.03 -13.56 4.25
N VAL A 58 -5.43 -13.49 2.97
CA VAL A 58 -6.52 -14.33 2.43
C VAL A 58 -6.21 -15.82 2.58
N TRP A 59 -4.97 -16.22 2.34
CA TRP A 59 -4.54 -17.61 2.56
C TRP A 59 -4.60 -17.99 4.05
N ALA A 60 -4.10 -17.13 4.94
CA ALA A 60 -4.09 -17.37 6.38
C ALA A 60 -5.49 -17.52 6.98
N VAL A 61 -6.44 -16.66 6.55
CA VAL A 61 -7.86 -16.77 6.95
C VAL A 61 -8.47 -18.10 6.51
N LYS A 62 -8.16 -18.58 5.29
CA LYS A 62 -8.61 -19.90 4.83
C LYS A 62 -8.02 -21.05 5.66
N VAL A 63 -6.76 -20.93 6.06
CA VAL A 63 -6.10 -21.94 6.93
C VAL A 63 -6.69 -21.89 8.33
N ALA A 64 -6.86 -20.70 8.90
CA ALA A 64 -7.41 -20.51 10.24
C ALA A 64 -8.85 -21.05 10.39
N ALA A 65 -9.61 -21.07 9.30
CA ALA A 65 -10.97 -21.63 9.28
C ALA A 65 -11.03 -23.15 9.29
N LYS A 66 -9.90 -23.86 9.17
CA LYS A 66 -9.86 -25.34 9.25
C LYS A 66 -10.08 -25.78 10.70
N PRO A 67 -10.90 -26.84 10.91
CA PRO A 67 -11.05 -27.46 12.24
C PRO A 67 -9.72 -28.04 12.74
N SER A 68 -9.67 -28.37 14.02
CA SER A 68 -8.56 -29.12 14.61
C SER A 68 -8.38 -30.46 13.91
N ASP A 69 -7.12 -30.87 13.73
CA ASP A 69 -6.69 -32.17 13.19
C ASP A 69 -5.67 -32.83 14.15
N ASP A 70 -5.20 -34.01 13.81
CA ASP A 70 -4.28 -34.77 14.65
C ASP A 70 -2.93 -34.07 14.87
N ASP A 71 -2.48 -33.26 13.88
CA ASP A 71 -1.23 -32.49 13.94
C ASP A 71 -1.43 -31.13 14.67
N HIS A 72 -2.67 -30.64 14.69
CA HIS A 72 -3.03 -29.33 15.27
C HIS A 72 -4.26 -29.46 16.20
N PRO A 73 -4.12 -30.04 17.40
CA PRO A 73 -5.24 -30.29 18.33
C PRO A 73 -5.95 -29.01 18.78
N PHE A 74 -5.24 -27.85 18.77
CA PHE A 74 -5.79 -26.54 19.13
C PHE A 74 -6.38 -25.76 17.93
N GLY A 75 -6.46 -26.40 16.75
CA GLY A 75 -6.91 -25.76 15.50
C GLY A 75 -5.86 -24.85 14.87
N HIS A 76 -6.25 -24.15 13.81
CA HIS A 76 -5.38 -23.37 12.94
C HIS A 76 -5.52 -21.86 13.12
N SER A 77 -6.21 -21.39 14.16
CA SER A 77 -6.53 -19.96 14.37
C SER A 77 -5.28 -19.04 14.46
N LYS A 78 -4.14 -19.59 14.89
CA LYS A 78 -2.86 -18.85 14.95
C LYS A 78 -2.29 -18.47 13.58
N ALA A 79 -2.81 -19.04 12.47
CA ALA A 79 -2.34 -18.72 11.12
C ALA A 79 -2.55 -17.24 10.77
N GLU A 80 -3.65 -16.63 11.20
CA GLU A 80 -3.91 -15.20 11.00
C GLU A 80 -2.89 -14.31 11.77
N LEU A 81 -2.60 -14.69 13.01
CA LEU A 81 -1.61 -13.96 13.82
C LEU A 81 -0.21 -14.04 13.19
N LEU A 82 0.19 -15.23 12.70
CA LEU A 82 1.47 -15.42 12.04
C LEU A 82 1.55 -14.63 10.72
N ALA A 83 0.48 -14.62 9.92
CA ALA A 83 0.42 -13.83 8.70
C ALA A 83 0.55 -12.32 8.99
N THR A 84 -0.14 -11.83 10.01
CA THR A 84 -0.05 -10.44 10.45
C THR A 84 1.36 -10.09 10.93
N ALA A 85 1.97 -10.94 11.75
CA ALA A 85 3.35 -10.75 12.22
C ALA A 85 4.35 -10.75 11.05
N PHE A 86 4.18 -11.64 10.08
CA PHE A 86 5.01 -11.69 8.88
C PHE A 86 4.84 -10.43 8.02
N GLN A 87 3.62 -9.93 7.83
CA GLN A 87 3.35 -8.69 7.12
C GLN A 87 4.07 -7.50 7.79
N MET A 88 3.98 -7.39 9.11
CA MET A 88 4.64 -6.32 9.87
C MET A 88 6.16 -6.39 9.74
N LEU A 89 6.74 -7.60 9.82
CA LEU A 89 8.18 -7.82 9.63
C LEU A 89 8.62 -7.38 8.23
N MET A 90 7.88 -7.77 7.19
CA MET A 90 8.17 -7.38 5.81
C MET A 90 8.09 -5.86 5.62
N ALA A 91 7.08 -5.20 6.19
CA ALA A 91 6.94 -3.75 6.14
C ALA A 91 8.14 -3.04 6.80
N LEU A 92 8.60 -3.51 7.97
CA LEU A 92 9.78 -2.96 8.64
C LEU A 92 11.07 -3.23 7.87
N MET A 93 11.21 -4.39 7.22
CA MET A 93 12.37 -4.68 6.38
C MET A 93 12.43 -3.75 5.15
N VAL A 94 11.30 -3.56 4.46
CA VAL A 94 11.21 -2.62 3.32
C VAL A 94 11.51 -1.20 3.79
N ALA A 95 10.96 -0.78 4.93
CA ALA A 95 11.26 0.52 5.52
C ALA A 95 12.76 0.70 5.81
N GLY A 96 13.41 -0.31 6.38
CA GLY A 96 14.85 -0.32 6.63
C GLY A 96 15.68 -0.16 5.35
N VAL A 97 15.34 -0.90 4.30
CA VAL A 97 16.01 -0.83 2.99
C VAL A 97 15.85 0.56 2.37
N ILE A 98 14.65 1.15 2.42
CA ILE A 98 14.39 2.49 1.87
C ILE A 98 15.20 3.54 2.63
N ILE A 99 15.16 3.52 3.96
CA ILE A 99 15.92 4.46 4.79
C ILE A 99 17.43 4.31 4.52
N TRP A 100 17.94 3.08 4.46
CA TRP A 100 19.35 2.82 4.15
C TRP A 100 19.76 3.39 2.78
N GLN A 101 18.92 3.32 1.78
CA GLN A 101 19.18 3.92 0.46
C GLN A 101 18.98 5.44 0.43
N ALA A 102 18.05 5.98 1.23
CA ALA A 102 17.74 7.40 1.24
C ALA A 102 18.76 8.23 2.04
N VAL A 103 19.25 7.70 3.16
CA VAL A 103 20.17 8.40 4.06
C VAL A 103 21.46 8.91 3.34
N PRO A 104 22.19 8.12 2.56
CA PRO A 104 23.36 8.62 1.83
C PRO A 104 23.02 9.73 0.83
N LYS A 105 21.82 9.68 0.24
CA LYS A 105 21.36 10.71 -0.72
C LYS A 105 21.05 12.07 -0.08
N LEU A 106 20.97 12.16 1.24
CA LEU A 106 20.86 13.47 1.91
C LEU A 106 22.18 14.27 1.81
N TRP A 107 23.32 13.60 1.83
CA TRP A 107 24.65 14.24 1.75
C TRP A 107 25.22 14.25 0.32
N ALA A 108 24.85 13.27 -0.50
CA ALA A 108 25.26 13.18 -1.90
C ALA A 108 24.01 12.99 -2.79
N PRO A 109 23.15 14.01 -2.88
CA PRO A 109 21.89 13.89 -3.61
C PRO A 109 22.15 13.80 -5.11
N THR A 110 21.44 12.87 -5.76
CA THR A 110 21.46 12.71 -7.21
C THR A 110 20.32 13.49 -7.84
N PRO A 111 20.53 14.18 -8.97
CA PRO A 111 19.44 14.83 -9.69
C PRO A 111 18.40 13.80 -10.14
N ILE A 112 17.13 14.14 -9.99
CA ILE A 112 16.00 13.32 -10.43
C ILE A 112 15.30 13.98 -11.61
N ARG A 113 14.50 13.21 -12.35
CA ARG A 113 13.57 13.70 -13.38
C ARG A 113 12.16 13.77 -12.80
N PRO A 114 11.76 14.88 -12.19
CA PRO A 114 10.53 14.94 -11.43
C PRO A 114 9.28 14.69 -12.29
N ASP A 115 9.32 14.99 -13.58
CA ASP A 115 8.18 14.89 -14.49
C ASP A 115 7.55 13.49 -14.49
N TRP A 116 8.37 12.44 -14.55
CA TRP A 116 7.90 11.05 -14.52
C TRP A 116 7.34 10.66 -13.14
N GLY A 117 7.97 11.14 -12.07
CA GLY A 117 7.46 10.95 -10.71
C GLY A 117 6.13 11.65 -10.49
N LEU A 118 6.02 12.91 -10.94
CA LEU A 118 4.78 13.70 -10.88
C LEU A 118 3.65 13.04 -11.65
N ALA A 119 3.93 12.57 -12.89
CA ALA A 119 2.94 11.89 -13.70
C ALA A 119 2.45 10.60 -13.04
N ALA A 120 3.37 9.78 -12.50
CA ALA A 120 3.03 8.52 -11.84
C ALA A 120 2.24 8.73 -10.55
N MET A 121 2.66 9.68 -9.69
CA MET A 121 1.95 9.99 -8.45
C MET A 121 0.59 10.66 -8.71
N GLY A 122 0.51 11.57 -9.69
CA GLY A 122 -0.76 12.17 -10.11
C GLY A 122 -1.75 11.13 -10.63
N TYR A 123 -1.29 10.19 -11.46
CA TYR A 123 -2.11 9.05 -11.89
C TYR A 123 -2.59 8.19 -10.72
N ALA A 124 -1.69 7.87 -9.78
CA ALA A 124 -2.02 7.07 -8.60
C ALA A 124 -3.10 7.74 -7.74
N VAL A 125 -2.96 9.05 -7.47
CA VAL A 125 -3.94 9.84 -6.71
C VAL A 125 -5.32 9.80 -7.38
N VAL A 126 -5.39 10.10 -8.67
CA VAL A 126 -6.66 10.15 -9.40
C VAL A 126 -7.30 8.78 -9.49
N SER A 127 -6.52 7.76 -9.85
CA SER A 127 -7.00 6.37 -9.97
C SER A 127 -7.53 5.84 -8.64
N ASN A 128 -6.76 5.96 -7.57
CA ASN A 128 -7.16 5.49 -6.24
C ASN A 128 -8.40 6.22 -5.72
N MET A 129 -8.52 7.53 -5.93
CA MET A 129 -9.72 8.28 -5.54
C MET A 129 -10.98 7.82 -6.28
N ILE A 130 -10.88 7.61 -7.59
CA ILE A 130 -12.01 7.11 -8.41
C ILE A 130 -12.43 5.73 -7.93
N VAL A 131 -11.48 4.81 -7.77
CA VAL A 131 -11.75 3.44 -7.34
C VAL A 131 -12.30 3.42 -5.90
N ALA A 132 -11.73 4.19 -4.99
CA ALA A 132 -12.21 4.28 -3.60
C ALA A 132 -13.65 4.82 -3.51
N ALA A 133 -13.97 5.87 -4.26
CA ALA A 133 -15.33 6.42 -4.33
C ALA A 133 -16.33 5.39 -4.86
N TRP A 134 -15.96 4.69 -5.93
CA TRP A 134 -16.77 3.64 -6.52
C TRP A 134 -16.95 2.44 -5.57
N LEU A 135 -15.90 1.98 -4.89
CA LEU A 135 -15.96 0.91 -3.90
C LEU A 135 -16.87 1.28 -2.71
N ARG A 136 -16.76 2.53 -2.19
CA ARG A 136 -17.65 3.02 -1.13
C ARG A 136 -19.13 2.98 -1.55
N SER A 137 -19.42 3.40 -2.78
CA SER A 137 -20.78 3.33 -3.33
C SER A 137 -21.29 1.89 -3.43
N THR A 138 -20.43 0.98 -3.91
CA THR A 138 -20.74 -0.44 -4.06
C THR A 138 -20.88 -1.13 -2.71
N ALA A 139 -20.03 -0.83 -1.74
CA ALA A 139 -20.11 -1.34 -0.37
C ALA A 139 -21.45 -1.01 0.29
N LYS A 140 -21.95 0.22 0.11
CA LYS A 140 -23.28 0.62 0.61
C LYS A 140 -24.41 -0.19 -0.03
N LYS A 141 -24.33 -0.52 -1.31
CA LYS A 141 -25.35 -1.29 -2.04
C LYS A 141 -25.33 -2.78 -1.69
N THR A 142 -24.16 -3.30 -1.39
CA THR A 142 -23.94 -4.73 -1.14
C THR A 142 -23.86 -5.08 0.35
N SER A 143 -23.74 -4.07 1.23
CA SER A 143 -23.44 -4.23 2.66
C SER A 143 -22.13 -5.01 2.91
N ALA A 144 -21.18 -4.95 1.96
CA ALA A 144 -19.91 -5.64 2.03
C ALA A 144 -18.88 -4.79 2.79
N THR A 145 -18.60 -5.13 4.04
CA THR A 145 -17.62 -4.44 4.90
C THR A 145 -16.21 -4.51 4.35
N SER A 146 -15.83 -5.61 3.65
CA SER A 146 -14.54 -5.78 2.99
C SER A 146 -14.28 -4.70 1.93
N LEU A 147 -15.29 -4.34 1.11
CA LEU A 147 -15.15 -3.26 0.12
C LEU A 147 -14.99 -1.89 0.77
N SER A 148 -15.59 -1.69 1.95
CA SER A 148 -15.41 -0.45 2.72
C SER A 148 -14.01 -0.33 3.28
N GLY A 149 -13.44 -1.45 3.76
CA GLY A 149 -12.06 -1.53 4.22
C GLY A 149 -11.06 -1.25 3.10
N GLU A 150 -11.25 -1.89 1.94
CA GLU A 150 -10.45 -1.65 0.73
C GLU A 150 -10.51 -0.19 0.28
N ALA A 151 -11.70 0.42 0.26
CA ALA A 151 -11.83 1.84 -0.07
C ALA A 151 -11.11 2.75 0.93
N ALA A 152 -11.08 2.41 2.21
CA ALA A 152 -10.33 3.16 3.22
C ALA A 152 -8.80 3.03 3.01
N HIS A 153 -8.33 1.82 2.66
CA HIS A 153 -6.94 1.57 2.31
C HIS A 153 -6.49 2.43 1.12
N LEU A 154 -7.24 2.42 0.01
CA LEU A 154 -6.94 3.24 -1.16
C LEU A 154 -6.90 4.75 -0.86
N VAL A 155 -7.72 5.23 0.09
CA VAL A 155 -7.64 6.64 0.55
C VAL A 155 -6.36 6.89 1.32
N SER A 156 -5.91 5.95 2.17
CA SER A 156 -4.63 6.06 2.87
C SER A 156 -3.45 6.14 1.91
N ASP A 157 -3.44 5.28 0.88
CA ASP A 157 -2.42 5.30 -0.19
C ASP A 157 -2.46 6.61 -0.98
N THR A 158 -3.66 7.14 -1.21
CA THR A 158 -3.81 8.44 -1.85
C THR A 158 -3.14 9.55 -1.04
N MET A 159 -3.28 9.54 0.29
CA MET A 159 -2.64 10.55 1.15
C MET A 159 -1.11 10.47 1.10
N ALA A 160 -0.54 9.27 1.09
CA ALA A 160 0.89 9.07 0.91
C ALA A 160 1.36 9.59 -0.47
N SER A 161 0.65 9.21 -1.54
CA SER A 161 0.96 9.66 -2.91
C SER A 161 0.84 11.18 -3.07
N VAL A 162 -0.14 11.84 -2.43
CA VAL A 162 -0.28 13.32 -2.39
C VAL A 162 0.91 13.96 -1.69
N GLY A 163 1.36 13.39 -0.57
CA GLY A 163 2.53 13.91 0.13
C GLY A 163 3.81 13.86 -0.71
N ILE A 164 4.03 12.75 -1.41
CA ILE A 164 5.17 12.60 -2.32
C ILE A 164 5.03 13.53 -3.52
N LEU A 165 3.83 13.66 -4.09
CA LEU A 165 3.53 14.61 -5.17
C LEU A 165 3.89 16.04 -4.77
N ALA A 166 3.49 16.47 -3.56
CA ALA A 166 3.84 17.77 -3.02
C ALA A 166 5.36 17.95 -2.85
N GLY A 167 6.06 16.91 -2.37
CA GLY A 167 7.52 16.91 -2.28
C GLY A 167 8.20 17.06 -3.64
N LEU A 168 7.74 16.33 -4.67
CA LEU A 168 8.26 16.44 -6.04
C LEU A 168 7.94 17.81 -6.68
N LEU A 169 6.77 18.38 -6.42
CA LEU A 169 6.45 19.73 -6.85
C LEU A 169 7.39 20.75 -6.19
N LEU A 170 7.60 20.64 -4.88
CA LEU A 170 8.54 21.50 -4.17
C LEU A 170 9.96 21.39 -4.73
N TYR A 171 10.41 20.15 -5.01
CA TYR A 171 11.68 19.90 -5.70
C TYR A 171 11.74 20.63 -7.06
N THR A 172 10.68 20.57 -7.85
CA THR A 172 10.63 21.20 -9.19
C THR A 172 10.83 22.72 -9.11
N PHE A 173 10.23 23.38 -8.10
CA PHE A 173 10.34 24.84 -7.91
C PHE A 173 11.65 25.26 -7.25
N THR A 174 12.14 24.51 -6.28
CA THR A 174 13.30 24.90 -5.46
C THR A 174 14.61 24.34 -5.98
N GLN A 175 14.57 23.26 -6.77
CA GLN A 175 15.73 22.46 -7.20
C GLN A 175 16.57 21.93 -6.01
N TRP A 176 15.97 21.84 -4.81
CA TRP A 176 16.62 21.32 -3.63
C TRP A 176 16.63 19.79 -3.65
N THR A 177 17.76 19.23 -4.01
CA THR A 177 17.94 17.80 -4.27
C THR A 177 17.75 16.91 -3.04
N TRP A 178 17.84 17.44 -1.83
CA TRP A 178 17.61 16.74 -0.58
C TRP A 178 16.12 16.47 -0.26
N ILE A 179 15.19 17.17 -0.94
CA ILE A 179 13.74 17.04 -0.68
C ILE A 179 13.25 15.61 -0.95
N ASP A 180 13.68 15.00 -2.04
CA ASP A 180 13.25 13.65 -2.40
C ASP A 180 13.69 12.59 -1.37
N PRO A 181 14.98 12.46 -0.98
CA PRO A 181 15.35 11.52 0.06
C PRO A 181 14.75 11.86 1.43
N ALA A 182 14.56 13.14 1.77
CA ALA A 182 13.88 13.53 3.00
C ALA A 182 12.40 13.12 3.02
N ALA A 183 11.69 13.29 1.91
CA ALA A 183 10.32 12.81 1.75
C ALA A 183 10.24 11.28 1.87
N ALA A 184 11.15 10.55 1.23
CA ALA A 184 11.23 9.09 1.33
C ALA A 184 11.38 8.64 2.79
N ILE A 185 12.32 9.23 3.55
CA ILE A 185 12.54 8.92 4.96
C ILE A 185 11.30 9.26 5.79
N LEU A 186 10.72 10.44 5.59
CA LEU A 186 9.56 10.90 6.36
C LEU A 186 8.37 9.94 6.19
N PHE A 187 7.96 9.66 4.95
CA PHE A 187 6.80 8.80 4.69
C PHE A 187 7.04 7.36 5.11
N THR A 188 8.25 6.84 4.89
CA THR A 188 8.64 5.49 5.33
C THR A 188 8.64 5.39 6.87
N ALA A 189 9.16 6.39 7.58
CA ALA A 189 9.16 6.41 9.04
C ALA A 189 7.75 6.51 9.62
N LEU A 190 6.87 7.33 9.03
CA LEU A 190 5.45 7.41 9.43
C LEU A 190 4.74 6.06 9.26
N GLY A 191 4.98 5.38 8.14
CA GLY A 191 4.47 4.01 7.90
C GLY A 191 4.98 3.02 8.95
N ALA A 192 6.29 3.00 9.22
CA ALA A 192 6.90 2.12 10.21
C ALA A 192 6.35 2.37 11.62
N VAL A 193 6.15 3.63 12.02
CA VAL A 193 5.53 3.97 13.32
C VAL A 193 4.10 3.44 13.40
N SER A 194 3.33 3.52 12.32
CA SER A 194 1.97 2.95 12.26
C SER A 194 1.98 1.43 12.47
N VAL A 195 2.91 0.73 11.82
CA VAL A 195 3.10 -0.72 11.99
C VAL A 195 3.44 -1.07 13.44
N VAL A 196 4.39 -0.36 14.05
CA VAL A 196 4.79 -0.60 15.45
C VAL A 196 3.62 -0.36 16.42
N LYS A 197 2.85 0.71 16.22
CA LYS A 197 1.65 0.97 17.05
C LYS A 197 0.63 -0.17 16.93
N HIS A 198 0.47 -0.74 15.74
CA HIS A 198 -0.47 -1.85 15.54
C HIS A 198 0.00 -3.12 16.27
N ILE A 199 1.31 -3.39 16.34
CA ILE A 199 1.87 -4.50 17.13
C ILE A 199 1.44 -4.38 18.59
N TYR A 200 1.57 -3.19 19.21
CA TYR A 200 1.18 -2.97 20.60
C TYR A 200 -0.33 -3.08 20.87
N GLN A 201 -1.17 -3.05 19.86
CA GLN A 201 -2.62 -3.23 20.01
C GLN A 201 -3.05 -4.70 19.88
N VAL A 202 -2.22 -5.54 19.25
CA VAL A 202 -2.51 -6.97 18.99
C VAL A 202 -1.88 -7.90 20.03
N VAL A 203 -0.86 -7.43 20.77
CA VAL A 203 -0.22 -8.11 21.89
C VAL A 203 -0.83 -7.69 23.21
#